data_39bd5a7e7cc555e26efc984196117484
#
_entry.id   39bd5a7e7cc555e26efc984196117484
#
_cell.length_a   1.000
_cell.length_b   1.000
_cell.length_c   1.000
_cell.angle_alpha   90.00
_cell.angle_beta   90.00
_cell.angle_gamma   90.00
#
_symmetry.space_group_name_H-M   'P 1'
#
loop_
_entity.id
_entity.type
_entity.pdbx_description
1 polymer ?
#
loop_
_entity_poly.entity_id
_entity_poly.type
_entity_poly.pdbx_seq_one_letter_code
_entity_poly.pdbx_strand_id
1 'polypeptide(L)'
;ALATAIAAQVGTGNIVGASGAILTGGPGAIFWMWIIAFFGMATIYSEAVLAQETRVKDKDGSIQGGPVYYITTAFQGAFGKFLAGFFSIAIILALGFFGCMVQANSSGSAFQTAFGVPSWVIGVILVVICGVIFLGGVQRLASVTEKVVPIMAALFVLGGLVVLVVRAKYLPATVAMIFQY
;
A
#
# COMPACT_ATOMS: atom_id res chain seq x y z
N ALA A 1 -4.49 15.31 -0.58
CA ALA A 1 -3.40 14.83 0.31
C ALA A 1 -3.78 13.53 1.03
N LEU A 2 -4.86 13.50 1.86
CA LEU A 2 -5.24 12.31 2.63
C LEU A 2 -5.58 11.11 1.73
N ALA A 3 -6.41 11.29 0.70
CA ALA A 3 -6.78 10.23 -0.22
C ALA A 3 -5.56 9.65 -0.96
N THR A 4 -4.60 10.48 -1.33
CA THR A 4 -3.36 10.04 -1.96
C THR A 4 -2.48 9.22 -1.01
N ALA A 5 -2.40 9.63 0.26
CA ALA A 5 -1.67 8.90 1.29
C ALA A 5 -2.32 7.52 1.58
N ILE A 6 -3.65 7.46 1.68
CA ILE A 6 -4.39 6.21 1.85
C ILE A 6 -4.18 5.29 0.65
N ALA A 7 -4.21 5.82 -0.58
CA ALA A 7 -3.97 5.03 -1.79
C ALA A 7 -2.59 4.39 -1.85
N ALA A 8 -1.58 5.06 -1.31
CA ALA A 8 -0.22 4.52 -1.26
C ALA A 8 -0.08 3.38 -0.25
N GLN A 9 -0.92 3.33 0.78
CA GLN A 9 -0.83 2.37 1.88
C GLN A 9 -1.85 1.22 1.78
N VAL A 10 -3.00 1.45 1.17
CA VAL A 10 -4.07 0.46 1.05
C VAL A 10 -4.05 -0.19 -0.33
N GLY A 11 -3.70 -1.44 -0.38
CA GLY A 11 -3.65 -2.22 -1.62
C GLY A 11 -4.19 -3.63 -1.42
N THR A 12 -4.19 -4.42 -2.47
CA THR A 12 -4.60 -5.84 -2.43
C THR A 12 -3.76 -6.66 -1.46
N GLY A 13 -2.51 -6.26 -1.22
CA GLY A 13 -1.62 -6.88 -0.24
C GLY A 13 -2.18 -6.89 1.18
N ASN A 14 -2.95 -5.89 1.57
CA ASN A 14 -3.58 -5.83 2.90
C ASN A 14 -4.65 -6.92 3.08
N ILE A 15 -5.31 -7.33 2.01
CA ILE A 15 -6.32 -8.40 2.03
C ILE A 15 -5.63 -9.77 1.89
N VAL A 16 -4.82 -9.92 0.85
CA VAL A 16 -4.13 -11.19 0.52
C VAL A 16 -3.09 -11.53 1.59
N GLY A 17 -2.34 -10.54 2.08
CA GLY A 17 -1.35 -10.71 3.14
C GLY A 17 -1.98 -11.13 4.47
N ALA A 18 -3.07 -10.48 4.89
CA ALA A 18 -3.79 -10.85 6.09
C ALA A 18 -4.41 -12.26 5.99
N SER A 19 -5.02 -12.58 4.84
CA SER A 19 -5.56 -13.92 4.58
C SER A 19 -4.47 -14.99 4.59
N GLY A 20 -3.33 -14.71 3.95
CA GLY A 20 -2.17 -15.59 3.95
C GLY A 20 -1.58 -15.81 5.34
N ALA A 21 -1.49 -14.75 6.15
CA ALA A 21 -1.02 -14.85 7.52
C ALA A 21 -1.93 -15.74 8.39
N ILE A 22 -3.24 -15.64 8.21
CA ILE A 22 -4.21 -16.51 8.91
C ILE A 22 -4.09 -17.96 8.45
N LEU A 23 -3.91 -18.20 7.15
CA LEU A 23 -3.77 -19.55 6.59
C LEU A 23 -2.49 -20.26 7.04
N THR A 24 -1.41 -19.52 7.22
CA THR A 24 -0.10 -20.10 7.61
C THR A 24 0.15 -20.07 9.12
N GLY A 25 -0.26 -19.01 9.78
CA GLY A 25 0.01 -18.77 11.21
C GLY A 25 -1.21 -18.92 12.13
N GLY A 26 -2.38 -19.27 11.56
CA GLY A 26 -3.61 -19.37 12.33
C GLY A 26 -4.22 -18.01 12.72
N PRO A 27 -5.35 -18.02 13.45
CA PRO A 27 -6.08 -16.80 13.84
C PRO A 27 -5.26 -15.86 14.72
N GLY A 28 -4.31 -16.38 15.52
CA GLY A 28 -3.41 -15.59 16.37
C GLY A 28 -2.48 -14.65 15.60
N ALA A 29 -2.27 -14.87 14.31
CA ALA A 29 -1.53 -13.95 13.46
C ALA A 29 -2.14 -12.52 13.50
N ILE A 30 -3.46 -12.38 13.63
CA ILE A 30 -4.15 -11.09 13.74
C ILE A 30 -3.75 -10.32 14.99
N PHE A 31 -3.61 -10.99 16.11
CA PHE A 31 -3.13 -10.37 17.35
C PHE A 31 -1.74 -9.75 17.18
N TRP A 32 -0.81 -10.49 16.57
CA TRP A 32 0.53 -9.99 16.30
C TRP A 32 0.55 -8.86 15.27
N MET A 33 -0.35 -8.91 14.27
CA MET A 33 -0.51 -7.80 13.33
C MET A 33 -0.96 -6.51 14.03
N TRP A 34 -1.83 -6.57 15.04
CA TRP A 34 -2.22 -5.40 15.82
C TRP A 34 -1.06 -4.83 16.63
N ILE A 35 -0.28 -5.69 17.29
CA ILE A 35 0.91 -5.27 18.06
C ILE A 35 1.93 -4.58 17.13
N ILE A 36 2.25 -5.19 16.00
CA ILE A 36 3.20 -4.62 15.03
C ILE A 36 2.65 -3.31 14.46
N ALA A 37 1.35 -3.22 14.17
CA ALA A 37 0.75 -1.99 13.68
C ALA A 37 0.86 -0.85 14.70
N PHE A 38 0.68 -1.14 15.99
CA PHE A 38 0.85 -0.16 17.06
C PHE A 38 2.26 0.42 17.10
N PHE A 39 3.29 -0.42 17.07
CA PHE A 39 4.68 0.04 17.01
C PHE A 39 5.02 0.69 15.67
N GLY A 40 4.43 0.22 14.58
CA GLY A 40 4.58 0.78 13.24
C GLY A 40 4.12 2.24 13.13
N MET A 41 3.13 2.65 13.93
CA MET A 41 2.68 4.05 13.95
C MET A 41 3.81 5.02 14.34
N ALA A 42 4.64 4.66 15.30
CA ALA A 42 5.78 5.48 15.71
C ALA A 42 6.82 5.61 14.58
N THR A 43 7.07 4.55 13.84
CA THR A 43 8.00 4.54 12.71
C THR A 43 7.50 5.45 11.59
N ILE A 44 6.24 5.30 11.19
CA ILE A 44 5.62 6.13 10.13
C ILE A 44 5.58 7.61 10.53
N TYR A 45 5.27 7.90 11.80
CA TYR A 45 5.27 9.26 12.31
C TYR A 45 6.67 9.90 12.21
N SER A 46 7.69 9.18 12.67
CA SER A 46 9.08 9.64 12.62
C SER A 46 9.54 9.87 11.16
N GLU A 47 9.19 8.96 10.25
CA GLU A 47 9.50 9.08 8.83
C GLU A 47 8.82 10.30 8.21
N ALA A 48 7.55 10.54 8.51
CA ALA A 48 6.80 11.69 8.00
C ALA A 48 7.39 13.01 8.50
N VAL A 49 7.79 13.09 9.78
CA VAL A 49 8.45 14.27 10.35
C VAL A 49 9.78 14.54 9.67
N LEU A 50 10.64 13.51 9.55
CA LEU A 50 11.93 13.63 8.87
C LEU A 50 11.76 14.05 7.40
N ALA A 51 10.79 13.49 6.70
CA ALA A 51 10.50 13.85 5.30
C ALA A 51 10.04 15.30 5.16
N GLN A 52 9.31 15.85 6.13
CA GLN A 52 8.90 17.26 6.13
C GLN A 52 10.05 18.20 6.48
N GLU A 53 10.88 17.82 7.43
CA GLU A 53 11.99 18.65 7.91
C GLU A 53 13.11 18.75 6.86
N THR A 54 13.37 17.67 6.15
CA THR A 54 14.44 17.60 5.13
C THR A 54 13.98 17.89 3.71
N ARG A 55 12.73 18.34 3.51
CA ARG A 55 12.21 18.67 2.18
C ARG A 55 12.95 19.85 1.56
N VAL A 56 13.21 19.75 0.27
CA VAL A 56 13.87 20.78 -0.54
C VAL A 56 12.86 21.34 -1.54
N LYS A 57 12.91 22.67 -1.74
CA LYS A 57 12.17 23.33 -2.82
C LYS A 57 13.05 23.38 -4.04
N ASP A 58 12.59 22.82 -5.14
CA ASP A 58 13.27 22.90 -6.44
C ASP A 58 13.06 24.29 -7.07
N LYS A 59 13.84 24.62 -8.09
CA LYS A 59 13.78 25.90 -8.81
C LYS A 59 12.40 26.15 -9.43
N ASP A 60 11.70 25.10 -9.78
CA ASP A 60 10.33 25.15 -10.35
C ASP A 60 9.23 25.27 -9.28
N GLY A 61 9.59 25.47 -8.02
CA GLY A 61 8.65 25.58 -6.89
C GLY A 61 8.08 24.24 -6.42
N SER A 62 8.46 23.12 -7.02
CA SER A 62 8.06 21.79 -6.58
C SER A 62 8.76 21.42 -5.28
N ILE A 63 8.01 20.76 -4.37
CA ILE A 63 8.55 20.30 -3.11
C ILE A 63 8.99 18.85 -3.28
N GLN A 64 10.26 18.60 -3.03
CA GLN A 64 10.84 17.26 -3.04
C GLN A 64 11.26 16.89 -1.60
N GLY A 65 11.00 15.66 -1.20
CA GLY A 65 11.35 15.14 0.12
C GLY A 65 11.28 13.62 0.15
N GLY A 66 11.58 13.05 1.30
CA GLY A 66 11.51 11.61 1.51
C GLY A 66 12.86 10.99 1.86
N PRO A 67 12.95 9.64 1.85
CA PRO A 67 14.11 8.91 2.39
C PRO A 67 15.46 9.34 1.83
N VAL A 68 15.56 9.61 0.54
CA VAL A 68 16.79 10.03 -0.11
C VAL A 68 17.35 11.32 0.51
N TYR A 69 16.47 12.26 0.84
CA TYR A 69 16.85 13.56 1.39
C TYR A 69 17.28 13.45 2.86
N TYR A 70 16.54 12.76 3.70
CA TYR A 70 16.95 12.63 5.11
C TYR A 70 18.18 11.69 5.27
N ILE A 71 18.37 10.69 4.39
CA ILE A 71 19.59 9.88 4.37
C ILE A 71 20.83 10.76 4.05
N THR A 72 20.75 11.61 3.03
CA THR A 72 21.86 12.50 2.66
C THR A 72 22.10 13.60 3.66
N THR A 73 21.08 14.01 4.41
CA THR A 73 21.20 14.99 5.52
C THR A 73 21.85 14.36 6.74
N ALA A 74 21.46 13.15 7.10
CA ALA A 74 21.98 12.43 8.27
C ALA A 74 23.41 11.91 8.05
N PHE A 75 23.69 11.38 6.86
CA PHE A 75 25.01 10.84 6.48
C PHE A 75 25.64 11.71 5.42
N GLN A 76 26.52 12.62 5.85
CA GLN A 76 27.23 13.51 4.95
C GLN A 76 28.35 12.79 4.20
N GLY A 77 28.68 13.29 2.98
CA GLY A 77 29.79 12.79 2.18
C GLY A 77 29.43 11.65 1.21
N ALA A 78 30.45 10.91 0.80
CA ALA A 78 30.31 9.85 -0.21
C ALA A 78 29.44 8.68 0.27
N PHE A 79 29.49 8.34 1.55
CA PHE A 79 28.72 7.25 2.15
C PHE A 79 27.22 7.54 2.11
N GLY A 80 26.78 8.76 2.48
CA GLY A 80 25.39 9.15 2.41
C GLY A 80 24.83 9.13 0.99
N LYS A 81 25.61 9.57 0.01
CA LYS A 81 25.23 9.51 -1.41
C LYS A 81 25.09 8.07 -1.90
N PHE A 82 26.02 7.20 -1.53
CA PHE A 82 25.95 5.77 -1.86
C PHE A 82 24.69 5.13 -1.25
N LEU A 83 24.42 5.37 0.03
CA LEU A 83 23.26 4.81 0.74
C LEU A 83 21.93 5.31 0.14
N ALA A 84 21.84 6.60 -0.19
CA ALA A 84 20.69 7.19 -0.85
C ALA A 84 20.46 6.61 -2.25
N GLY A 85 21.52 6.41 -3.02
CA GLY A 85 21.46 5.76 -4.34
C GLY A 85 21.02 4.31 -4.25
N PHE A 86 21.59 3.54 -3.32
CA PHE A 86 21.18 2.17 -3.06
C PHE A 86 19.69 2.07 -2.66
N PHE A 87 19.26 2.94 -1.74
CA PHE A 87 17.86 3.02 -1.34
C PHE A 87 16.94 3.34 -2.53
N SER A 88 17.33 4.28 -3.39
CA SER A 88 16.56 4.64 -4.58
C SER A 88 16.36 3.46 -5.52
N ILE A 89 17.41 2.69 -5.78
CA ILE A 89 17.33 1.49 -6.62
C ILE A 89 16.45 0.43 -5.93
N ALA A 90 16.67 0.20 -4.64
CA ALA A 90 15.91 -0.78 -3.87
C ALA A 90 14.41 -0.47 -3.84
N ILE A 91 14.01 0.79 -3.65
CA ILE A 91 12.59 1.19 -3.61
C ILE A 91 11.93 1.08 -4.99
N ILE A 92 12.66 1.40 -6.06
CA ILE A 92 12.16 1.24 -7.44
C ILE A 92 11.89 -0.25 -7.72
N LEU A 93 12.80 -1.12 -7.35
CA LEU A 93 12.60 -2.57 -7.52
C LEU A 93 11.48 -3.10 -6.62
N ALA A 94 11.46 -2.70 -5.35
CA ALA A 94 10.48 -3.20 -4.38
C ALA A 94 9.05 -2.74 -4.71
N LEU A 95 8.82 -1.47 -4.95
CA LEU A 95 7.47 -0.93 -5.19
C LEU A 95 7.13 -0.87 -6.69
N GLY A 96 8.07 -0.43 -7.51
CA GLY A 96 7.83 -0.26 -8.95
C GLY A 96 7.74 -1.59 -9.69
N PHE A 97 8.47 -2.61 -9.28
CA PHE A 97 8.46 -3.92 -9.93
C PHE A 97 7.69 -4.96 -9.13
N PHE A 98 8.20 -5.39 -7.98
CA PHE A 98 7.58 -6.46 -7.20
C PHE A 98 6.20 -6.08 -6.64
N GLY A 99 6.03 -4.87 -6.12
CA GLY A 99 4.74 -4.40 -5.60
C GLY A 99 3.65 -4.34 -6.67
N CYS A 100 3.99 -3.82 -7.85
CA CYS A 100 3.06 -3.78 -8.98
C CYS A 100 2.68 -5.17 -9.49
N MET A 101 3.63 -6.13 -9.51
CA MET A 101 3.35 -7.51 -9.91
C MET A 101 2.34 -8.18 -8.98
N VAL A 102 2.49 -8.04 -7.66
CA VAL A 102 1.56 -8.61 -6.68
C VAL A 102 0.15 -8.05 -6.87
N GLN A 103 0.04 -6.75 -7.07
CA GLN A 103 -1.26 -6.10 -7.25
C GLN A 103 -1.93 -6.47 -8.57
N ALA A 104 -1.18 -6.50 -9.66
CA ALA A 104 -1.67 -6.91 -10.96
C ALA A 104 -2.13 -8.38 -10.97
N ASN A 105 -1.33 -9.26 -10.35
CA ASN A 105 -1.67 -10.68 -10.22
C ASN A 105 -2.94 -10.90 -9.39
N SER A 106 -3.06 -10.21 -8.26
CA SER A 106 -4.26 -10.31 -7.39
C SER A 106 -5.51 -9.80 -8.10
N SER A 107 -5.39 -8.70 -8.87
CA SER A 107 -6.48 -8.18 -9.68
C SER A 107 -6.88 -9.17 -10.78
N GLY A 108 -5.91 -9.71 -11.51
CA GLY A 108 -6.15 -10.71 -12.56
C GLY A 108 -6.84 -11.96 -12.01
N SER A 109 -6.36 -12.49 -10.88
CA SER A 109 -6.95 -13.65 -10.21
C SER A 109 -8.38 -13.40 -9.72
N ALA A 110 -8.65 -12.22 -9.18
CA ALA A 110 -9.99 -11.84 -8.73
C ALA A 110 -11.00 -11.82 -9.90
N PHE A 111 -10.63 -11.23 -11.03
CA PHE A 111 -11.48 -11.21 -12.22
C PHE A 111 -11.65 -12.61 -12.85
N GLN A 112 -10.60 -13.41 -12.84
CA GLN A 112 -10.68 -14.79 -13.33
C GLN A 112 -11.64 -15.62 -12.49
N THR A 113 -11.59 -15.47 -11.16
CA THR A 113 -12.48 -16.20 -10.25
C THR A 113 -13.93 -15.72 -10.33
N ALA A 114 -14.16 -14.39 -10.47
CA ALA A 114 -15.49 -13.82 -10.47
C ALA A 114 -16.21 -13.94 -11.81
N PHE A 115 -15.49 -13.75 -12.92
CA PHE A 115 -16.06 -13.62 -14.25
C PHE A 115 -15.51 -14.61 -15.28
N GLY A 116 -14.56 -15.46 -14.92
CA GLY A 116 -13.92 -16.40 -15.83
C GLY A 116 -12.99 -15.74 -16.87
N VAL A 117 -12.70 -14.45 -16.72
CA VAL A 117 -11.83 -13.71 -17.66
C VAL A 117 -10.37 -14.08 -17.42
N PRO A 118 -9.61 -14.47 -18.46
CA PRO A 118 -8.20 -14.82 -18.30
C PRO A 118 -7.39 -13.65 -17.72
N SER A 119 -6.51 -13.94 -16.74
CA SER A 119 -5.73 -12.91 -16.03
C SER A 119 -4.88 -12.03 -16.95
N TRP A 120 -4.37 -12.55 -18.06
CA TRP A 120 -3.58 -11.78 -19.02
C TRP A 120 -4.39 -10.65 -19.69
N VAL A 121 -5.70 -10.87 -19.94
CA VAL A 121 -6.60 -9.83 -20.51
C VAL A 121 -6.71 -8.66 -19.55
N ILE A 122 -6.91 -8.96 -18.27
CA ILE A 122 -6.95 -7.95 -17.20
C ILE A 122 -5.61 -7.22 -17.12
N GLY A 123 -4.49 -7.95 -17.22
CA GLY A 123 -3.15 -7.36 -17.27
C GLY A 123 -3.00 -6.33 -18.39
N VAL A 124 -3.44 -6.64 -19.62
CA VAL A 124 -3.40 -5.71 -20.76
C VAL A 124 -4.27 -4.47 -20.49
N ILE A 125 -5.49 -4.67 -19.97
CA ILE A 125 -6.39 -3.56 -19.63
C ILE A 125 -5.73 -2.64 -18.60
N LEU A 126 -5.13 -3.20 -17.55
CA LEU A 126 -4.43 -2.45 -16.51
C LEU A 126 -3.25 -1.65 -17.09
N VAL A 127 -2.46 -2.25 -17.99
CA VAL A 127 -1.34 -1.55 -18.66
C VAL A 127 -1.85 -0.34 -19.44
N VAL A 128 -2.93 -0.48 -20.19
CA VAL A 128 -3.52 0.62 -20.96
C VAL A 128 -4.02 1.73 -20.03
N ILE A 129 -4.80 1.38 -19.01
CA ILE A 129 -5.35 2.35 -18.05
C ILE A 129 -4.23 3.09 -17.33
N CYS A 130 -3.26 2.35 -16.77
CA CYS A 130 -2.12 2.93 -16.06
C CYS A 130 -1.27 3.79 -16.99
N GLY A 131 -1.02 3.34 -18.24
CA GLY A 131 -0.29 4.10 -19.24
C GLY A 131 -0.93 5.46 -19.52
N VAL A 132 -2.24 5.49 -19.73
CA VAL A 132 -3.00 6.74 -19.95
C VAL A 132 -2.94 7.67 -18.74
N ILE A 133 -2.97 7.11 -17.52
CA ILE A 133 -2.89 7.90 -16.29
C ILE A 133 -1.49 8.48 -16.12
N PHE A 134 -0.45 7.66 -16.28
CA PHE A 134 0.95 8.06 -16.07
C PHE A 134 1.45 9.07 -17.10
N LEU A 135 0.98 8.99 -18.37
CA LEU A 135 1.29 10.00 -19.38
C LEU A 135 0.81 11.40 -19.00
N GLY A 136 -0.17 11.51 -18.12
CA GLY A 136 -0.66 12.79 -17.59
C GLY A 136 0.13 13.34 -16.39
N GLY A 137 1.21 12.65 -15.97
CA GLY A 137 2.07 13.07 -14.87
C GLY A 137 1.46 12.91 -13.47
N VAL A 138 2.22 13.35 -12.46
CA VAL A 138 1.88 13.18 -11.03
C VAL A 138 0.56 13.86 -10.66
N GLN A 139 0.25 15.01 -11.24
CA GLN A 139 -0.99 15.73 -10.96
C GLN A 139 -2.23 14.94 -11.42
N ARG A 140 -2.16 14.32 -12.59
CA ARG A 140 -3.24 13.47 -13.10
C ARG A 140 -3.40 12.21 -12.26
N LEU A 141 -2.30 11.58 -11.88
CA LEU A 141 -2.29 10.45 -10.97
C LEU A 141 -2.99 10.80 -9.66
N ALA A 142 -2.62 11.90 -9.03
CA ALA A 142 -3.24 12.38 -7.79
C ALA A 142 -4.75 12.62 -7.95
N SER A 143 -5.18 13.27 -9.05
CA SER A 143 -6.60 13.55 -9.31
C SER A 143 -7.43 12.29 -9.51
N VAL A 144 -6.90 11.28 -10.22
CA VAL A 144 -7.59 9.99 -10.41
C VAL A 144 -7.69 9.24 -9.08
N THR A 145 -6.59 9.19 -8.34
CA THR A 145 -6.52 8.55 -7.03
C THR A 145 -7.51 9.16 -6.03
N GLU A 146 -7.60 10.49 -5.99
CA GLU A 146 -8.51 11.21 -5.10
C GLU A 146 -9.99 10.85 -5.32
N LYS A 147 -10.36 10.49 -6.55
CA LYS A 147 -11.73 10.08 -6.90
C LYS A 147 -11.98 8.59 -6.68
N VAL A 148 -11.01 7.75 -7.06
CA VAL A 148 -11.19 6.29 -7.06
C VAL A 148 -11.06 5.70 -5.65
N VAL A 149 -10.15 6.21 -4.83
CA VAL A 149 -9.87 5.66 -3.50
C VAL A 149 -11.05 5.74 -2.53
N PRO A 150 -11.82 6.84 -2.43
CA PRO A 150 -13.01 6.86 -1.58
C PRO A 150 -14.08 5.84 -2.00
N ILE A 151 -14.24 5.63 -3.31
CA ILE A 151 -15.19 4.63 -3.84
C ILE A 151 -14.73 3.22 -3.45
N MET A 152 -13.44 2.93 -3.66
CA MET A 152 -12.83 1.65 -3.26
C MET A 152 -13.01 1.39 -1.76
N ALA A 153 -12.70 2.39 -0.93
CA ALA A 153 -12.82 2.29 0.52
C ALA A 153 -14.28 2.07 0.96
N ALA A 154 -15.22 2.79 0.36
CA ALA A 154 -16.64 2.64 0.64
C ALA A 154 -17.14 1.23 0.29
N LEU A 155 -16.81 0.72 -0.89
CA LEU A 155 -17.19 -0.64 -1.31
C LEU A 155 -16.59 -1.70 -0.39
N PHE A 156 -15.33 -1.55 0.00
CA PHE A 156 -14.67 -2.49 0.91
C PHE A 156 -15.30 -2.49 2.31
N VAL A 157 -15.53 -1.31 2.88
CA VAL A 157 -16.16 -1.17 4.20
C VAL A 157 -17.58 -1.70 4.19
N LEU A 158 -18.39 -1.34 3.18
CA LEU A 158 -19.75 -1.84 3.04
C LEU A 158 -19.79 -3.37 2.89
N GLY A 159 -18.93 -3.93 2.04
CA GLY A 159 -18.82 -5.38 1.88
C GLY A 159 -18.39 -6.06 3.19
N GLY A 160 -17.42 -5.50 3.90
CA GLY A 160 -16.99 -6.00 5.20
C GLY A 160 -18.11 -5.95 6.25
N LEU A 161 -18.87 -4.85 6.32
CA LEU A 161 -20.02 -4.71 7.22
C LEU A 161 -21.11 -5.74 6.92
N VAL A 162 -21.42 -5.96 5.65
CA VAL A 162 -22.40 -7.01 5.26
C VAL A 162 -21.94 -8.38 5.75
N VAL A 163 -20.67 -8.74 5.55
CA VAL A 163 -20.12 -10.02 6.04
C VAL A 163 -20.21 -10.12 7.57
N LEU A 164 -19.85 -9.04 8.28
CA LEU A 164 -19.92 -9.00 9.75
C LEU A 164 -21.35 -9.18 10.26
N VAL A 165 -22.32 -8.50 9.66
CA VAL A 165 -23.73 -8.62 10.05
C VAL A 165 -24.27 -10.02 9.77
N VAL A 166 -24.02 -10.56 8.58
CA VAL A 166 -24.49 -11.91 8.20
C VAL A 166 -23.85 -12.99 9.08
N ARG A 167 -22.61 -12.79 9.49
CA ARG A 167 -21.84 -13.74 10.30
C ARG A 167 -21.72 -13.33 11.77
N ALA A 168 -22.55 -12.40 12.25
CA ALA A 168 -22.48 -11.86 13.61
C ALA A 168 -22.46 -12.94 14.72
N LYS A 169 -23.17 -14.05 14.50
CA LYS A 169 -23.20 -15.19 15.44
C LYS A 169 -21.82 -15.80 15.70
N TYR A 170 -20.91 -15.73 14.73
CA TYR A 170 -19.57 -16.33 14.84
C TYR A 170 -18.52 -15.35 15.38
N LEU A 171 -18.85 -14.06 15.49
CA LEU A 171 -17.90 -13.02 15.93
C LEU A 171 -17.29 -13.31 17.31
N PRO A 172 -18.04 -13.67 18.37
CA PRO A 172 -17.44 -13.92 19.68
C PRO A 172 -16.44 -15.08 19.65
N ALA A 173 -16.79 -16.16 18.93
CA ALA A 173 -15.91 -17.32 18.78
C ALA A 173 -14.64 -16.96 17.98
N THR A 174 -14.76 -16.16 16.92
CA THR A 174 -13.62 -15.71 16.12
C THR A 174 -12.69 -14.83 16.94
N VAL A 175 -13.24 -13.90 17.73
CA VAL A 175 -12.42 -13.05 18.62
C VAL A 175 -11.72 -13.90 19.67
N ALA A 176 -12.39 -14.87 20.27
CA ALA A 176 -11.76 -15.79 21.23
C ALA A 176 -10.59 -16.56 20.59
N MET A 177 -10.74 -17.05 19.37
CA MET A 177 -9.66 -17.75 18.65
C MET A 177 -8.42 -16.87 18.41
N ILE A 178 -8.57 -15.56 18.20
CA ILE A 178 -7.44 -14.64 18.01
C ILE A 178 -6.54 -14.59 19.27
N PHE A 179 -7.13 -14.75 20.45
CA PHE A 179 -6.37 -14.71 21.73
C PHE A 179 -5.98 -16.10 22.26
N GLN A 180 -6.49 -17.19 21.67
CA GLN A 180 -6.16 -18.57 22.08
C GLN A 180 -5.00 -19.17 21.31
N TYR A 181 -4.70 -18.67 20.13
CA TYR A 181 -3.63 -19.09 19.24
C TYR A 181 -2.59 -17.97 19.10
#